data_dfcee84f80adddb8c3b19ad97a771be8
#
_entry.id   dfcee84f80adddb8c3b19ad97a771be8
#
_cell.length_a   1.000
_cell.length_b   1.000
_cell.length_c   1.000
_cell.angle_alpha   90.00
_cell.angle_beta   90.00
_cell.angle_gamma   90.00
#
_symmetry.space_group_name_H-M   'P 1'
#
loop_
_entity.id
_entity.type
_entity.pdbx_description
1 polymer ?
#
loop_
_entity_poly.entity_id
_entity_poly.type
_entity_poly.pdbx_seq_one_letter_code
_entity_poly.pdbx_strand_id
1 'polypeptide(L)'
;MSLEMTTLYPHLFAASVPICGVVQSLDPGGPLLLSDAQLKEIDTPTWLVASRDDPTVAPEPNTIHAHDLIPGSLMTLYDHVIWNGHQFPGHWSWIYVARNDPSINGTHIWQWMARQRR
;
A
#
# COMPACT_ATOMS: atom_id res chain seq x y z
N MET A 1 4.27 6.29 -5.66
CA MET A 1 3.46 7.00 -6.69
C MET A 1 1.95 6.93 -6.44
N SER A 2 1.38 5.76 -6.14
CA SER A 2 -0.07 5.64 -5.89
C SER A 2 -0.57 6.58 -4.80
N LEU A 3 0.12 6.67 -3.67
CA LEU A 3 -0.25 7.57 -2.58
C LEU A 3 -0.15 9.04 -2.99
N GLU A 4 0.91 9.41 -3.72
CA GLU A 4 1.10 10.77 -4.20
C GLU A 4 0.00 11.18 -5.18
N MET A 5 -0.33 10.31 -6.14
CA MET A 5 -1.42 10.57 -7.10
C MET A 5 -2.76 10.71 -6.40
N THR A 6 -3.03 9.89 -5.38
CA THR A 6 -4.26 9.98 -4.60
C THR A 6 -4.35 11.31 -3.84
N THR A 7 -3.21 11.82 -3.38
CA THR A 7 -3.15 13.11 -2.68
C THR A 7 -3.38 14.27 -3.65
N LEU A 8 -2.76 14.23 -4.83
CA LEU A 8 -2.86 15.31 -5.82
C LEU A 8 -4.23 15.33 -6.52
N TYR A 9 -4.83 14.17 -6.73
CA TYR A 9 -6.08 14.03 -7.48
C TYR A 9 -7.09 13.17 -6.70
N PRO A 10 -7.56 13.64 -5.52
CA PRO A 10 -8.34 12.80 -4.61
C PRO A 10 -9.69 12.34 -5.16
N HIS A 11 -10.23 13.04 -6.15
CA HIS A 11 -11.55 12.71 -6.71
C HIS A 11 -11.48 11.96 -8.04
N LEU A 12 -10.27 11.63 -8.52
CA LEU A 12 -10.09 10.96 -9.80
C LEU A 12 -10.22 9.44 -9.72
N PHE A 13 -9.82 8.86 -8.60
CA PHE A 13 -9.72 7.41 -8.45
C PHE A 13 -10.82 6.84 -7.54
N ALA A 14 -11.42 5.70 -7.94
CA ALA A 14 -12.39 4.98 -7.12
C ALA A 14 -11.72 4.18 -6.00
N ALA A 15 -10.47 3.75 -6.20
CA ALA A 15 -9.71 2.98 -5.24
C ALA A 15 -8.21 3.17 -5.46
N SER A 16 -7.43 2.93 -4.44
CA SER A 16 -5.96 2.95 -4.51
C SER A 16 -5.40 1.70 -3.82
N VAL A 17 -4.47 1.02 -4.47
CA VAL A 17 -3.77 -0.14 -3.92
C VAL A 17 -2.27 0.12 -3.99
N PRO A 18 -1.70 0.86 -3.02
CA PRO A 18 -0.27 1.07 -2.95
C PRO A 18 0.45 -0.24 -2.57
N ILE A 19 1.28 -0.73 -3.46
CA ILE A 19 2.08 -1.93 -3.22
C ILE A 19 3.50 -1.47 -2.91
N CYS A 20 3.96 -1.71 -1.68
CA CYS A 20 5.25 -1.22 -1.19
C CYS A 20 5.37 0.31 -1.39
N GLY A 21 4.31 1.03 -1.02
CA GLY A 21 4.21 2.49 -1.21
C GLY A 21 5.24 3.25 -0.40
N VAL A 22 5.73 4.38 -0.95
CA VAL A 22 6.76 5.21 -0.36
C VAL A 22 6.14 6.49 0.20
N VAL A 23 6.39 6.75 1.48
CA VAL A 23 6.00 8.00 2.17
C VAL A 23 7.23 8.85 2.46
N GLN A 24 8.35 8.23 2.79
CA GLN A 24 9.62 8.90 3.06
C GLN A 24 10.58 8.75 1.89
N SER A 25 11.50 9.72 1.75
CA SER A 25 12.59 9.58 0.80
C SER A 25 13.40 8.31 1.09
N LEU A 26 13.83 7.61 0.03
CA LEU A 26 14.70 6.44 0.17
C LEU A 26 16.12 6.84 0.56
N ASP A 27 16.49 8.13 0.43
CA ASP A 27 17.78 8.64 0.85
C ASP A 27 17.79 8.84 2.37
N PRO A 28 18.80 8.30 3.10
CA PRO A 28 18.89 8.51 4.54
C PRO A 28 18.87 10.00 4.89
N GLY A 29 17.98 10.39 5.81
CA GLY A 29 17.82 11.78 6.20
C GLY A 29 17.14 12.68 5.18
N GLY A 30 16.60 12.11 4.10
CA GLY A 30 15.83 12.86 3.10
C GLY A 30 14.47 13.32 3.63
N PRO A 31 13.82 14.27 2.92
CA PRO A 31 12.52 14.79 3.34
C PRO A 31 11.41 13.76 3.19
N LEU A 32 10.30 13.98 3.89
CA LEU A 32 9.07 13.23 3.65
C LEU A 32 8.53 13.56 2.27
N LEU A 33 8.12 12.53 1.52
CA LEU A 33 7.46 12.71 0.23
C LEU A 33 5.99 13.11 0.43
N LEU A 34 5.35 12.59 1.48
CA LEU A 34 4.00 12.95 1.88
C LEU A 34 3.99 13.26 3.36
N SER A 35 3.33 14.37 3.73
CA SER A 35 3.18 14.73 5.13
C SER A 35 2.04 13.95 5.79
N ASP A 36 2.04 13.92 7.12
CA ASP A 36 0.96 13.29 7.89
C ASP A 36 -0.39 13.93 7.56
N ALA A 37 -0.42 15.25 7.40
CA ALA A 37 -1.64 15.98 7.06
C ALA A 37 -2.18 15.55 5.70
N GLN A 38 -1.30 15.36 4.71
CA GLN A 38 -1.69 14.88 3.38
C GLN A 38 -2.28 13.47 3.44
N LEU A 39 -1.69 12.58 4.24
CA LEU A 39 -2.19 11.21 4.41
C LEU A 39 -3.57 11.21 5.07
N LYS A 40 -3.78 12.05 6.09
CA LYS A 40 -5.06 12.14 6.79
C LYS A 40 -6.19 12.68 5.91
N GLU A 41 -5.85 13.41 4.86
CA GLU A 41 -6.84 13.98 3.93
C GLU A 41 -7.22 13.04 2.79
N ILE A 42 -6.56 11.89 2.66
CA ILE A 42 -6.90 10.91 1.62
C ILE A 42 -8.27 10.30 1.92
N ASP A 43 -9.23 10.53 1.04
CA ASP A 43 -10.58 9.97 1.16
C ASP A 43 -10.85 8.85 0.14
N THR A 44 -9.94 8.61 -0.78
CA THR A 44 -10.03 7.49 -1.71
C THR A 44 -9.90 6.18 -0.95
N PRO A 45 -10.82 5.20 -1.14
CA PRO A 45 -10.67 3.88 -0.54
C PRO A 45 -9.30 3.29 -0.87
N THR A 46 -8.56 2.91 0.16
CA THR A 46 -7.15 2.52 0.03
C THR A 46 -6.89 1.18 0.71
N TRP A 47 -6.24 0.27 0.01
CA TRP A 47 -5.76 -1.00 0.56
C TRP A 47 -4.26 -1.10 0.31
N LEU A 48 -3.48 -1.01 1.38
CA LEU A 48 -2.02 -1.03 1.31
C LEU A 48 -1.51 -2.47 1.40
N VAL A 49 -0.49 -2.78 0.60
CA VAL A 49 0.14 -4.11 0.58
C VAL A 49 1.65 -3.95 0.68
N ALA A 50 2.27 -4.71 1.56
CA ALA A 50 3.73 -4.72 1.72
C ALA A 50 4.20 -6.03 2.32
N SER A 51 5.52 -6.21 2.40
CA SER A 51 6.15 -7.33 3.10
C SER A 51 7.16 -6.79 4.12
N ARG A 52 7.24 -7.44 5.29
CA ARG A 52 8.14 -7.03 6.37
C ARG A 52 9.61 -7.11 5.98
N ASP A 53 9.94 -8.00 5.06
CA ASP A 53 11.32 -8.23 4.60
C ASP A 53 11.71 -7.42 3.36
N ASP A 54 10.93 -6.38 3.01
CA ASP A 54 11.26 -5.50 1.89
C ASP A 54 12.56 -4.74 2.18
N PRO A 55 13.64 -4.99 1.40
CA PRO A 55 14.92 -4.34 1.65
C PRO A 55 15.00 -2.93 1.04
N THR A 56 14.06 -2.57 0.17
CA THR A 56 14.08 -1.30 -0.55
C THR A 56 13.22 -0.25 0.13
N VAL A 57 11.99 -0.62 0.49
CA VAL A 57 11.05 0.29 1.15
C VAL A 57 10.59 -0.37 2.45
N ALA A 58 11.17 0.07 3.57
CA ALA A 58 10.79 -0.45 4.87
C ALA A 58 9.32 -0.16 5.14
N PRO A 59 8.51 -1.16 5.55
CA PRO A 59 7.07 -0.94 5.75
C PRO A 59 6.73 -0.04 6.94
N GLU A 60 7.54 -0.04 7.99
CA GLU A 60 7.23 0.75 9.20
C GLU A 60 7.11 2.25 8.93
N PRO A 61 8.11 2.93 8.32
CA PRO A 61 8.00 4.35 8.06
C PRO A 61 7.12 4.68 6.84
N ASN A 62 6.76 3.72 6.03
CA ASN A 62 6.02 3.94 4.79
C ASN A 62 4.62 3.33 4.85
N THR A 63 4.47 2.04 4.58
CA THR A 63 3.15 1.39 4.49
C THR A 63 2.39 1.42 5.82
N ILE A 64 3.02 1.04 6.91
CA ILE A 64 2.37 1.00 8.24
C ILE A 64 2.01 2.41 8.69
N HIS A 65 2.94 3.36 8.51
CA HIS A 65 2.69 4.77 8.86
C HIS A 65 1.51 5.33 8.06
N ALA A 66 1.45 5.05 6.76
CA ALA A 66 0.34 5.50 5.91
C ALA A 66 -0.98 4.88 6.35
N HIS A 67 -1.00 3.59 6.66
CA HIS A 67 -2.20 2.91 7.13
C HIS A 67 -2.74 3.54 8.42
N ASP A 68 -1.87 3.91 9.34
CA ASP A 68 -2.29 4.51 10.61
C ASP A 68 -2.96 5.87 10.41
N LEU A 69 -2.63 6.60 9.35
CA LEU A 69 -3.11 7.95 9.11
C LEU A 69 -4.23 8.05 8.07
N ILE A 70 -4.26 7.16 7.06
CA ILE A 70 -5.32 7.19 6.04
C ILE A 70 -6.62 6.67 6.64
N PRO A 71 -7.68 7.51 6.73
CA PRO A 71 -8.93 7.07 7.36
C PRO A 71 -9.56 5.89 6.62
N GLY A 72 -9.92 4.85 7.37
CA GLY A 72 -10.61 3.68 6.83
C GLY A 72 -9.78 2.80 5.90
N SER A 73 -8.47 3.01 5.84
CA SER A 73 -7.61 2.20 4.97
C SER A 73 -7.52 0.75 5.47
N LEU A 74 -7.27 -0.15 4.51
CA LEU A 74 -6.99 -1.54 4.79
C LEU A 74 -5.50 -1.81 4.54
N MET A 75 -4.95 -2.79 5.22
CA MET A 75 -3.55 -3.16 5.05
C MET A 75 -3.38 -4.68 5.11
N THR A 76 -2.59 -5.21 4.18
CA THR A 76 -2.11 -6.58 4.21
C THR A 76 -0.59 -6.56 4.26
N LEU A 77 -0.02 -7.12 5.31
CA LEU A 77 1.41 -7.13 5.54
C LEU A 77 1.90 -8.57 5.61
N TYR A 78 2.65 -8.97 4.60
CA TYR A 78 3.25 -10.30 4.53
C TYR A 78 4.59 -10.32 5.25
N ASP A 79 4.99 -11.48 5.78
CA ASP A 79 6.32 -11.65 6.36
C ASP A 79 7.37 -11.84 5.26
N HIS A 80 7.03 -12.60 4.23
CA HIS A 80 7.89 -12.93 3.09
C HIS A 80 7.08 -12.99 1.82
N VAL A 81 7.76 -12.93 0.67
CA VAL A 81 7.14 -13.15 -0.64
C VAL A 81 7.60 -14.51 -1.16
N ILE A 82 6.70 -15.49 -1.16
CA ILE A 82 6.99 -16.87 -1.61
C ILE A 82 5.93 -17.27 -2.63
N TRP A 83 6.40 -17.77 -3.76
CA TRP A 83 5.53 -18.28 -4.83
C TRP A 83 6.17 -19.49 -5.49
N ASN A 84 5.42 -20.58 -5.63
CA ASN A 84 5.91 -21.85 -6.20
C ASN A 84 7.19 -22.36 -5.53
N GLY A 85 7.27 -22.23 -4.21
CA GLY A 85 8.43 -22.68 -3.45
C GLY A 85 9.67 -21.80 -3.57
N HIS A 86 9.59 -20.67 -4.29
CA HIS A 86 10.68 -19.72 -4.44
C HIS A 86 10.42 -18.48 -3.60
N GLN A 87 11.43 -18.03 -2.87
CA GLN A 87 11.34 -16.79 -2.09
C GLN A 87 11.91 -15.62 -2.89
N PHE A 88 11.06 -14.60 -3.07
CA PHE A 88 11.42 -13.36 -3.77
C PHE A 88 11.74 -12.25 -2.76
N PRO A 89 12.45 -11.18 -3.18
CA PRO A 89 12.61 -9.99 -2.34
C PRO A 89 11.25 -9.43 -1.91
N GLY A 90 11.16 -8.94 -0.67
CA GLY A 90 9.89 -8.43 -0.12
C GLY A 90 9.24 -7.32 -0.93
N HIS A 91 10.04 -6.55 -1.68
CA HIS A 91 9.53 -5.51 -2.57
C HIS A 91 8.65 -6.07 -3.71
N TRP A 92 8.67 -7.38 -3.94
CA TRP A 92 7.89 -8.04 -4.98
C TRP A 92 6.53 -8.53 -4.48
N SER A 93 5.99 -7.95 -3.41
CA SER A 93 4.67 -8.33 -2.88
C SER A 93 3.52 -8.10 -3.87
N TRP A 94 3.76 -7.39 -4.97
CA TRP A 94 2.82 -7.29 -6.09
C TRP A 94 2.42 -8.65 -6.66
N ILE A 95 3.24 -9.68 -6.48
CA ILE A 95 2.94 -11.05 -6.91
C ILE A 95 1.63 -11.53 -6.26
N TYR A 96 1.46 -11.26 -4.98
CA TYR A 96 0.24 -11.66 -4.27
C TYR A 96 -0.99 -10.89 -4.77
N VAL A 97 -0.84 -9.61 -5.08
CA VAL A 97 -1.94 -8.81 -5.63
C VAL A 97 -2.34 -9.34 -7.02
N ALA A 98 -1.36 -9.66 -7.86
CA ALA A 98 -1.61 -10.23 -9.18
C ALA A 98 -2.35 -11.57 -9.10
N ARG A 99 -2.23 -12.29 -7.99
CA ARG A 99 -2.90 -13.57 -7.74
C ARG A 99 -4.18 -13.43 -6.92
N ASN A 100 -4.61 -12.21 -6.63
CA ASN A 100 -5.79 -11.94 -5.80
C ASN A 100 -5.69 -12.60 -4.42
N ASP A 101 -4.47 -12.68 -3.86
CA ASP A 101 -4.23 -13.32 -2.56
C ASP A 101 -4.69 -12.47 -1.37
N PRO A 102 -4.39 -11.13 -1.32
CA PRO A 102 -4.79 -10.34 -0.16
C PRO A 102 -6.30 -10.42 0.09
N SER A 103 -6.66 -10.72 1.34
CA SER A 103 -8.06 -10.79 1.75
C SER A 103 -8.24 -10.31 3.18
N ILE A 104 -9.40 -9.70 3.45
CA ILE A 104 -9.82 -9.27 4.78
C ILE A 104 -11.27 -9.69 4.95
N ASN A 105 -11.57 -10.46 6.00
CA ASN A 105 -12.93 -10.94 6.29
C ASN A 105 -13.58 -11.64 5.08
N GLY A 106 -12.79 -12.41 4.33
CA GLY A 106 -13.27 -13.20 3.19
C GLY A 106 -13.40 -12.44 1.88
N THR A 107 -13.12 -11.12 1.88
CA THR A 107 -13.14 -10.32 0.65
C THR A 107 -11.72 -10.19 0.12
N HIS A 108 -11.47 -10.72 -1.09
CA HIS A 108 -10.18 -10.57 -1.74
C HIS A 108 -10.04 -9.21 -2.41
N ILE A 109 -8.79 -8.80 -2.65
CA ILE A 109 -8.47 -7.44 -3.08
C ILE A 109 -9.11 -7.05 -4.42
N TRP A 110 -9.18 -7.98 -5.39
CA TRP A 110 -9.81 -7.69 -6.68
C TRP A 110 -11.31 -7.43 -6.53
N GLN A 111 -12.01 -8.24 -5.71
CA GLN A 111 -13.43 -8.05 -5.46
C GLN A 111 -13.67 -6.73 -4.72
N TRP A 112 -12.79 -6.40 -3.77
CA TRP A 112 -12.89 -5.14 -3.05
C TRP A 112 -12.74 -3.94 -4.01
N MET A 113 -11.73 -3.98 -4.90
CA MET A 113 -11.54 -2.92 -5.89
C MET A 113 -12.76 -2.75 -6.80
N ALA A 114 -13.35 -3.87 -7.23
CA ALA A 114 -14.51 -3.85 -8.12
C ALA A 114 -15.75 -3.23 -7.48
N ARG A 115 -15.83 -3.20 -6.15
CA ARG A 115 -16.95 -2.62 -5.40
C ARG A 115 -16.85 -1.11 -5.19
N GLN A 116 -15.67 -0.53 -5.45
CA GLN A 116 -15.47 0.90 -5.21
C GLN A 116 -16.05 1.72 -6.36
N ARG A 117 -16.58 2.90 -6.03
CA ARG A 117 -17.23 3.81 -6.98
C ARG A 117 -16.77 5.24 -6.73
N ARG A 118 -16.74 6.04 -7.80
CA ARG A 118 -16.53 7.48 -7.73
C ARG A 118 -17.67 8.22 -8.39
#